data_da850f130c8ad70b5f1f9997ce7a6f1a
#
_entry.id   da850f130c8ad70b5f1f9997ce7a6f1a
#
_cell.length_a   1.000
_cell.length_b   1.000
_cell.length_c   1.000
_cell.angle_alpha   90.00
_cell.angle_beta   90.00
_cell.angle_gamma   90.00
#
_symmetry.space_group_name_H-M   'P 1'
#
loop_
_entity.id
_entity.type
_entity.pdbx_description
1 polymer ?
#
loop_
_entity_poly.entity_id
_entity_poly.type
_entity_poly.pdbx_seq_one_letter_code
_entity_poly.pdbx_strand_id
1 'polypeptide(L)'
;MVRQDLKSYYGRYRLGLLWTMGEPFLQAMFMWIVFAFLFGSTKGIAQQPFIIYVITGLLPLGWLTSSISGGPKVLRRYGDLLVTSKLPAVVWPMRLVLFSFADMILALPVVAALAIAFHIFTGEPGISWGIALVPVAILFQFFLCLGFAMIGAALAVHFPDVERMTSLLNRFFFWMSPVLWSQRNFPDWITPYLYLNPFHGILDFYRAAFFPDVLSHW
;
A
#
# COMPACT_ATOMS: atom_id res chain seq x y z
N MET A 1 6.30 21.14 -6.64
CA MET A 1 6.74 20.53 -5.38
C MET A 1 6.91 19.01 -5.52
N VAL A 2 5.86 18.18 -5.64
CA VAL A 2 5.96 16.70 -5.74
C VAL A 2 6.92 16.24 -6.85
N ARG A 3 6.85 16.84 -8.05
CA ARG A 3 7.76 16.51 -9.17
C ARG A 3 9.24 16.79 -8.85
N GLN A 4 9.53 17.84 -8.09
CA GLN A 4 10.90 18.17 -7.67
C GLN A 4 11.39 17.18 -6.60
N ASP A 5 10.50 16.75 -5.69
CA ASP A 5 10.83 15.76 -4.66
C ASP A 5 11.15 14.41 -5.30
N LEU A 6 10.32 13.96 -6.24
CA LEU A 6 10.59 12.75 -7.02
C LEU A 6 11.95 12.84 -7.71
N LYS A 7 12.22 13.96 -8.38
CA LYS A 7 13.49 14.16 -9.09
C LYS A 7 14.71 14.18 -8.17
N SER A 8 14.60 14.80 -6.98
CA SER A 8 15.68 14.85 -6.00
C SER A 8 15.87 13.52 -5.25
N TYR A 9 14.80 12.80 -4.97
CA TYR A 9 14.83 11.50 -4.32
C TYR A 9 15.46 10.45 -5.24
N TYR A 10 14.98 10.34 -6.46
CA TYR A 10 15.48 9.36 -7.43
C TYR A 10 16.81 9.72 -8.09
N GLY A 11 17.11 11.01 -8.24
CA GLY A 11 18.39 11.47 -8.80
C GLY A 11 19.61 11.17 -7.92
N ARG A 12 19.40 10.82 -6.65
CA ARG A 12 20.48 10.45 -5.71
C ARG A 12 20.98 9.01 -5.92
N TYR A 13 20.16 8.13 -6.49
CA TYR A 13 20.49 6.71 -6.68
C TYR A 13 20.73 6.39 -8.15
N ARG A 14 21.77 5.62 -8.46
CA ARG A 14 22.07 5.20 -9.85
C ARG A 14 20.92 4.39 -10.49
N LEU A 15 20.20 3.60 -9.71
CA LEU A 15 19.03 2.83 -10.15
C LEU A 15 17.70 3.56 -9.95
N GLY A 16 17.70 4.73 -9.28
CA GLY A 16 16.58 5.64 -9.15
C GLY A 16 15.20 4.98 -9.07
N LEU A 17 14.40 5.20 -10.12
CA LEU A 17 13.05 4.65 -10.26
C LEU A 17 12.95 3.13 -10.27
N LEU A 18 14.03 2.41 -10.63
CA LEU A 18 14.01 0.94 -10.64
C LEU A 18 13.82 0.36 -9.23
N TRP A 19 14.27 1.06 -8.20
CA TRP A 19 14.06 0.62 -6.82
C TRP A 19 12.59 0.70 -6.38
N THR A 20 11.85 1.71 -6.83
CA THR A 20 10.41 1.82 -6.54
C THR A 20 9.62 0.63 -7.05
N MET A 21 10.04 0.12 -8.20
CA MET A 21 9.44 -1.05 -8.83
C MET A 21 10.02 -2.35 -8.27
N GLY A 22 11.33 -2.37 -8.02
CA GLY A 22 12.08 -3.55 -7.62
C GLY A 22 11.81 -3.97 -6.17
N GLU A 23 11.68 -3.03 -5.25
CA GLU A 23 11.52 -3.34 -3.82
C GLU A 23 10.23 -4.13 -3.54
N PRO A 24 9.02 -3.71 -3.98
CA PRO A 24 7.81 -4.51 -3.79
C PRO A 24 7.87 -5.86 -4.49
N PHE A 25 8.49 -5.92 -5.67
CA PHE A 25 8.66 -7.17 -6.41
C PHE A 25 9.58 -8.15 -5.65
N LEU A 26 10.75 -7.69 -5.21
CA LEU A 26 11.69 -8.51 -4.44
C LEU A 26 11.07 -8.97 -3.12
N GLN A 27 10.31 -8.11 -2.45
CA GLN A 27 9.62 -8.45 -1.22
C GLN A 27 8.55 -9.53 -1.47
N ALA A 28 7.76 -9.41 -2.53
CA ALA A 28 6.77 -10.43 -2.89
C ALA A 28 7.44 -11.76 -3.32
N MET A 29 8.54 -11.68 -4.07
CA MET A 29 9.34 -12.86 -4.46
C MET A 29 9.93 -13.55 -3.22
N PHE A 30 10.48 -12.80 -2.29
CA PHE A 30 10.99 -13.33 -1.03
C PHE A 30 9.87 -14.02 -0.23
N MET A 31 8.71 -13.40 -0.11
CA MET A 31 7.55 -14.00 0.54
C MET A 31 7.12 -15.29 -0.17
N TRP A 32 7.06 -15.27 -1.51
CA TRP A 32 6.74 -16.48 -2.27
C TRP A 32 7.72 -17.62 -1.99
N ILE A 33 9.04 -17.36 -1.99
CA ILE A 33 10.07 -18.35 -1.69
C ILE A 33 9.86 -18.90 -0.27
N VAL A 34 9.70 -18.04 0.73
CA VAL A 34 9.51 -18.45 2.12
C VAL A 34 8.27 -19.34 2.26
N PHE A 35 7.13 -18.93 1.72
CA PHE A 35 5.90 -19.71 1.83
C PHE A 35 5.94 -21.00 1.02
N ALA A 36 6.55 -20.99 -0.18
CA ALA A 36 6.71 -22.21 -0.97
C ALA A 36 7.63 -23.22 -0.27
N PHE A 37 8.70 -22.75 0.38
CA PHE A 37 9.68 -23.61 1.05
C PHE A 37 9.19 -24.14 2.39
N LEU A 38 8.57 -23.28 3.22
CA LEU A 38 8.11 -23.67 4.57
C LEU A 38 6.80 -24.47 4.55
N PHE A 39 5.90 -24.12 3.65
CA PHE A 39 4.57 -24.75 3.60
C PHE A 39 4.40 -25.71 2.42
N GLY A 40 5.44 -25.88 1.59
CA GLY A 40 5.44 -26.77 0.42
C GLY A 40 4.46 -26.35 -0.68
N SER A 41 3.60 -25.38 -0.44
CA SER A 41 2.65 -24.85 -1.40
C SER A 41 2.12 -23.48 -0.94
N THR A 42 1.90 -22.58 -1.88
CA THR A 42 1.18 -21.32 -1.65
C THR A 42 -0.33 -21.47 -1.84
N LYS A 43 -0.77 -22.64 -2.36
CA LYS A 43 -2.17 -22.97 -2.55
C LYS A 43 -2.85 -23.11 -1.19
N GLY A 44 -3.98 -22.43 -0.99
CA GLY A 44 -4.73 -22.45 0.28
C GLY A 44 -4.34 -21.34 1.26
N ILE A 45 -3.21 -20.64 1.06
CA ILE A 45 -2.84 -19.48 1.90
C ILE A 45 -3.48 -18.21 1.33
N ALA A 46 -3.39 -18.04 0.01
CA ALA A 46 -3.94 -16.90 -0.70
C ALA A 46 -4.41 -17.34 -2.11
N GLN A 47 -5.05 -16.43 -2.84
CA GLN A 47 -5.44 -16.67 -4.22
C GLN A 47 -4.20 -16.78 -5.13
N GLN A 48 -4.32 -17.57 -6.19
CA GLN A 48 -3.25 -17.73 -7.16
C GLN A 48 -3.49 -16.82 -8.38
N PRO A 49 -2.44 -16.27 -8.98
CA PRO A 49 -1.01 -16.42 -8.64
C PRO A 49 -0.60 -15.64 -7.37
N PHE A 50 0.03 -16.31 -6.44
CA PHE A 50 0.39 -15.76 -5.12
C PHE A 50 1.21 -14.47 -5.20
N ILE A 51 2.16 -14.38 -6.14
CA ILE A 51 2.99 -13.17 -6.32
C ILE A 51 2.12 -11.95 -6.64
N ILE A 52 1.15 -12.08 -7.56
CA ILE A 52 0.24 -10.99 -7.92
C ILE A 52 -0.62 -10.62 -6.72
N TYR A 53 -1.12 -11.61 -5.98
CA TYR A 53 -1.91 -11.40 -4.78
C TYR A 53 -1.15 -10.60 -3.71
N VAL A 54 0.13 -10.92 -3.48
CA VAL A 54 0.96 -10.24 -2.49
C VAL A 54 1.33 -8.83 -2.95
N ILE A 55 1.76 -8.65 -4.20
CA ILE A 55 2.15 -7.33 -4.72
C ILE A 55 0.96 -6.36 -4.70
N THR A 56 -0.22 -6.81 -5.12
CA THR A 56 -1.44 -5.98 -5.11
C THR A 56 -1.86 -5.56 -3.69
N GLY A 57 -1.41 -6.30 -2.67
CA GLY A 57 -1.56 -5.91 -1.26
C GLY A 57 -0.45 -5.01 -0.75
N LEU A 58 0.81 -5.29 -1.11
CA LEU A 58 1.99 -4.55 -0.61
C LEU A 58 2.03 -3.10 -1.11
N LEU A 59 1.68 -2.84 -2.38
CA LEU A 59 1.74 -1.49 -2.95
C LEU A 59 0.79 -0.51 -2.24
N PRO A 60 -0.52 -0.80 -2.10
CA PRO A 60 -1.41 0.05 -1.33
C PRO A 60 -1.00 0.15 0.15
N LEU A 61 -0.54 -0.96 0.75
CA LEU A 61 -0.05 -0.94 2.12
C LEU A 61 1.17 -0.03 2.28
N GLY A 62 2.09 -0.05 1.32
CA GLY A 62 3.26 0.84 1.29
C GLY A 62 2.85 2.32 1.33
N TRP A 63 1.84 2.71 0.54
CA TRP A 63 1.30 4.07 0.58
C TRP A 63 0.71 4.42 1.96
N LEU A 64 -0.10 3.52 2.54
CA LEU A 64 -0.68 3.72 3.87
C LEU A 64 0.40 3.86 4.95
N THR A 65 1.34 2.92 5.00
CA THR A 65 2.40 2.89 6.03
C THR A 65 3.37 4.07 5.92
N SER A 66 3.66 4.53 4.70
CA SER A 66 4.44 5.74 4.44
C SER A 66 3.72 6.99 4.95
N SER A 67 2.40 7.06 4.76
CA SER A 67 1.56 8.17 5.24
C SER A 67 1.49 8.19 6.77
N ILE A 68 1.32 7.02 7.41
CA ILE A 68 1.31 6.86 8.86
C ILE A 68 2.66 7.28 9.46
N SER A 69 3.79 6.77 8.91
CA SER A 69 5.13 7.04 9.44
C SER A 69 5.61 8.45 9.16
N GLY A 70 5.22 9.02 8.03
CA GLY A 70 5.66 10.34 7.59
C GLY A 70 4.88 11.48 8.21
N GLY A 71 3.59 11.26 8.53
CA GLY A 71 2.72 12.26 9.12
C GLY A 71 3.32 12.97 10.34
N PRO A 72 3.72 12.25 11.39
CA PRO A 72 4.33 12.85 12.58
C PRO A 72 5.60 13.65 12.31
N LYS A 73 6.36 13.28 11.28
CA LYS A 73 7.66 13.89 10.95
C LYS A 73 7.53 15.12 10.05
N VAL A 74 6.39 15.25 9.35
CA VAL A 74 6.26 16.23 8.28
C VAL A 74 6.35 17.66 8.76
N LEU A 75 5.70 18.01 9.87
CA LEU A 75 5.70 19.37 10.39
C LEU A 75 7.07 19.73 10.96
N ARG A 76 7.77 18.81 11.64
CA ARG A 76 9.12 19.02 12.14
C ARG A 76 10.13 19.16 11.00
N ARG A 77 10.01 18.35 9.94
CA ARG A 77 10.89 18.40 8.78
C ARG A 77 10.81 19.70 8.00
N TYR A 78 9.64 20.32 7.98
CA TYR A 78 9.37 21.55 7.24
C TYR A 78 9.08 22.75 8.15
N GLY A 79 9.49 22.70 9.45
CA GLY A 79 9.20 23.73 10.44
C GLY A 79 9.60 25.13 10.00
N ASP A 80 10.81 25.30 9.45
CA ASP A 80 11.30 26.60 8.97
C ASP A 80 10.45 27.13 7.79
N LEU A 81 10.00 26.22 6.91
CA LEU A 81 9.14 26.60 5.80
C LEU A 81 7.70 26.91 6.24
N LEU A 82 7.24 26.29 7.33
CA LEU A 82 5.93 26.60 7.91
C LEU A 82 5.87 28.03 8.44
N VAL A 83 6.96 28.51 9.05
CA VAL A 83 7.04 29.88 9.60
C VAL A 83 7.24 30.91 8.49
N THR A 84 8.01 30.59 7.47
CA THR A 84 8.36 31.53 6.39
C THR A 84 7.34 31.54 5.25
N SER A 85 6.63 30.44 5.01
CA SER A 85 5.63 30.35 3.97
C SER A 85 4.22 30.71 4.50
N LYS A 86 3.44 31.42 3.70
CA LYS A 86 2.02 31.71 3.99
C LYS A 86 1.10 30.51 3.68
N LEU A 87 1.66 29.30 3.52
CA LEU A 87 0.89 28.12 3.15
C LEU A 87 0.21 27.51 4.38
N PRO A 88 -1.05 27.03 4.24
CA PRO A 88 -1.72 26.32 5.32
C PRO A 88 -0.95 25.05 5.72
N ALA A 89 -0.92 24.71 7.01
CA ALA A 89 -0.21 23.54 7.53
C ALA A 89 -0.64 22.21 6.89
N VAL A 90 -1.88 22.12 6.42
CA VAL A 90 -2.46 20.93 5.73
C VAL A 90 -1.72 20.58 4.43
N VAL A 91 -1.09 21.54 3.78
CA VAL A 91 -0.36 21.33 2.52
C VAL A 91 0.78 20.33 2.69
N TRP A 92 1.39 20.29 3.86
CA TRP A 92 2.56 19.44 4.12
C TRP A 92 2.22 17.95 4.25
N PRO A 93 1.22 17.54 5.07
CA PRO A 93 0.72 16.15 5.04
C PRO A 93 0.18 15.74 3.68
N MET A 94 -0.56 16.64 3.00
CA MET A 94 -1.08 16.36 1.66
C MET A 94 0.04 16.10 0.64
N ARG A 95 1.13 16.88 0.68
CA ARG A 95 2.32 16.68 -0.17
C ARG A 95 2.95 15.30 0.07
N LEU A 96 3.06 14.88 1.34
CA LEU A 96 3.57 13.56 1.70
C LEU A 96 2.71 12.44 1.10
N VAL A 97 1.39 12.53 1.27
CA VAL A 97 0.43 11.53 0.77
C VAL A 97 0.48 11.45 -0.76
N LEU A 98 0.53 12.60 -1.45
CA LEU A 98 0.64 12.65 -2.91
C LEU A 98 1.99 12.12 -3.42
N PHE A 99 3.07 12.33 -2.67
CA PHE A 99 4.38 11.77 -3.02
C PHE A 99 4.34 10.23 -2.96
N SER A 100 3.84 9.66 -1.86
CA SER A 100 3.72 8.21 -1.70
C SER A 100 2.70 7.59 -2.67
N PHE A 101 1.65 8.34 -3.04
CA PHE A 101 0.74 7.97 -4.12
C PHE A 101 1.48 7.85 -5.46
N ALA A 102 2.32 8.84 -5.80
CA ALA A 102 3.10 8.82 -7.04
C ALA A 102 4.04 7.61 -7.09
N ASP A 103 4.66 7.23 -5.95
CA ASP A 103 5.47 6.02 -5.84
C ASP A 103 4.65 4.77 -6.15
N MET A 104 3.46 4.64 -5.58
CA MET A 104 2.56 3.52 -5.84
C MET A 104 2.17 3.44 -7.32
N ILE A 105 1.79 4.56 -7.93
CA ILE A 105 1.39 4.61 -9.36
C ILE A 105 2.55 4.21 -10.28
N LEU A 106 3.78 4.63 -9.95
CA LEU A 106 4.97 4.25 -10.72
C LEU A 106 5.27 2.75 -10.68
N ALA A 107 4.82 2.04 -9.64
CA ALA A 107 4.99 0.60 -9.51
C ALA A 107 3.87 -0.21 -10.22
N LEU A 108 2.70 0.37 -10.49
CA LEU A 108 1.57 -0.33 -11.14
C LEU A 108 1.90 -0.98 -12.50
N PRO A 109 2.72 -0.37 -13.39
CA PRO A 109 3.08 -1.01 -14.66
C PRO A 109 3.76 -2.36 -14.49
N VAL A 110 4.54 -2.55 -13.42
CA VAL A 110 5.18 -3.84 -13.13
C VAL A 110 4.14 -4.89 -12.78
N VAL A 111 3.15 -4.53 -11.98
CA VAL A 111 2.04 -5.44 -11.63
C VAL A 111 1.26 -5.84 -12.87
N ALA A 112 0.94 -4.86 -13.72
CA ALA A 112 0.24 -5.12 -14.98
C ALA A 112 1.08 -6.04 -15.90
N ALA A 113 2.38 -5.79 -16.04
CA ALA A 113 3.27 -6.63 -16.84
C ALA A 113 3.35 -8.06 -16.30
N LEU A 114 3.44 -8.24 -14.98
CA LEU A 114 3.42 -9.55 -14.34
C LEU A 114 2.09 -10.27 -14.57
N ALA A 115 0.96 -9.59 -14.41
CA ALA A 115 -0.36 -10.17 -14.64
C ALA A 115 -0.53 -10.63 -16.09
N ILE A 116 -0.08 -9.82 -17.06
CA ILE A 116 -0.10 -10.18 -18.48
C ILE A 116 0.83 -11.38 -18.75
N ALA A 117 2.03 -11.38 -18.18
CA ALA A 117 2.97 -12.50 -18.32
C ALA A 117 2.36 -13.80 -17.76
N PHE A 118 1.78 -13.77 -16.56
CA PHE A 118 1.11 -14.94 -16.00
C PHE A 118 -0.06 -15.41 -16.87
N HIS A 119 -0.87 -14.49 -17.36
CA HIS A 119 -1.97 -14.85 -18.27
C HIS A 119 -1.48 -15.60 -19.54
N ILE A 120 -0.37 -15.12 -20.14
CA ILE A 120 0.20 -15.74 -21.34
C ILE A 120 0.75 -17.13 -21.04
N PHE A 121 1.43 -17.32 -19.90
CA PHE A 121 2.13 -18.58 -19.60
C PHE A 121 1.25 -19.63 -18.92
N THR A 122 0.22 -19.23 -18.16
CA THR A 122 -0.58 -20.16 -17.36
C THR A 122 -2.04 -20.27 -17.82
N GLY A 123 -2.51 -19.35 -18.68
CA GLY A 123 -3.91 -19.28 -19.09
C GLY A 123 -4.85 -18.78 -17.96
N GLU A 124 -4.31 -18.42 -16.80
CA GLU A 124 -5.09 -17.86 -15.69
C GLU A 124 -5.72 -16.51 -16.08
N PRO A 125 -6.85 -16.11 -15.45
CA PRO A 125 -7.48 -14.84 -15.74
C PRO A 125 -6.48 -13.70 -15.57
N GLY A 126 -6.33 -12.89 -16.60
CA GLY A 126 -5.51 -11.69 -16.58
C GLY A 126 -6.24 -10.53 -15.90
N ILE A 127 -6.17 -9.34 -16.52
CA ILE A 127 -6.86 -8.15 -16.01
C ILE A 127 -8.38 -8.32 -16.19
N SER A 128 -9.11 -8.19 -15.08
CA SER A 128 -10.58 -8.31 -15.00
C SER A 128 -11.28 -6.96 -15.17
N TRP A 129 -12.58 -6.99 -15.40
CA TRP A 129 -13.46 -5.81 -15.36
C TRP A 129 -13.38 -5.05 -14.04
N GLY A 130 -13.01 -5.72 -12.94
CA GLY A 130 -12.79 -5.12 -11.62
C GLY A 130 -11.74 -4.01 -11.60
N ILE A 131 -10.93 -3.84 -12.67
CA ILE A 131 -10.00 -2.71 -12.83
C ILE A 131 -10.74 -1.36 -12.75
N ALA A 132 -12.03 -1.32 -13.12
CA ALA A 132 -12.86 -0.12 -13.01
C ALA A 132 -13.07 0.34 -11.55
N LEU A 133 -12.85 -0.55 -10.56
CA LEU A 133 -12.95 -0.23 -9.14
C LEU A 133 -11.65 0.35 -8.55
N VAL A 134 -10.53 0.22 -9.25
CA VAL A 134 -9.23 0.75 -8.79
C VAL A 134 -9.26 2.26 -8.54
N PRO A 135 -9.85 3.11 -9.38
CA PRO A 135 -9.98 4.54 -9.09
C PRO A 135 -10.78 4.82 -7.81
N VAL A 136 -11.80 4.01 -7.53
CA VAL A 136 -12.60 4.12 -6.29
C VAL A 136 -11.75 3.75 -5.08
N ALA A 137 -10.99 2.65 -5.17
CA ALA A 137 -10.03 2.25 -4.13
C ALA A 137 -9.01 3.35 -3.85
N ILE A 138 -8.43 3.95 -4.90
CA ILE A 138 -7.47 5.06 -4.79
C ILE A 138 -8.09 6.24 -4.05
N LEU A 139 -9.33 6.60 -4.37
CA LEU A 139 -10.02 7.72 -3.73
C LEU A 139 -10.22 7.48 -2.23
N PHE A 140 -10.76 6.32 -1.85
CA PHE A 140 -10.96 5.98 -0.44
C PHE A 140 -9.63 5.90 0.31
N GLN A 141 -8.62 5.29 -0.29
CA GLN A 141 -7.29 5.19 0.29
C GLN A 141 -6.63 6.56 0.46
N PHE A 142 -6.79 7.47 -0.50
CA PHE A 142 -6.26 8.83 -0.40
C PHE A 142 -6.78 9.55 0.86
N PHE A 143 -8.09 9.49 1.10
CA PHE A 143 -8.67 10.09 2.30
C PHE A 143 -8.23 9.40 3.58
N LEU A 144 -8.11 8.09 3.57
CA LEU A 144 -7.59 7.31 4.70
C LEU A 144 -6.15 7.71 5.03
N CYS A 145 -5.26 7.74 4.03
CA CYS A 145 -3.87 8.15 4.17
C CYS A 145 -3.74 9.59 4.65
N LEU A 146 -4.54 10.50 4.08
CA LEU A 146 -4.54 11.91 4.47
C LEU A 146 -5.00 12.07 5.93
N GLY A 147 -6.05 11.36 6.34
CA GLY A 147 -6.52 11.36 7.73
C GLY A 147 -5.43 10.92 8.70
N PHE A 148 -4.78 9.79 8.46
CA PHE A 148 -3.68 9.31 9.31
C PHE A 148 -2.49 10.27 9.32
N ALA A 149 -2.10 10.82 8.18
CA ALA A 149 -0.99 11.77 8.10
C ALA A 149 -1.29 13.06 8.86
N MET A 150 -2.52 13.59 8.76
CA MET A 150 -2.93 14.80 9.47
C MET A 150 -3.04 14.59 10.99
N ILE A 151 -3.66 13.48 11.42
CA ILE A 151 -3.76 13.13 12.84
C ILE A 151 -2.36 12.93 13.42
N GLY A 152 -1.50 12.17 12.73
CA GLY A 152 -0.11 11.96 13.15
C GLY A 152 0.67 13.26 13.25
N ALA A 153 0.53 14.17 12.28
CA ALA A 153 1.17 15.48 12.28
C ALA A 153 0.72 16.35 13.45
N ALA A 154 -0.60 16.40 13.72
CA ALA A 154 -1.16 17.18 14.81
C ALA A 154 -0.74 16.64 16.19
N LEU A 155 -0.81 15.32 16.37
CA LEU A 155 -0.40 14.68 17.62
C LEU A 155 1.08 14.85 17.93
N ALA A 156 1.96 14.77 16.91
CA ALA A 156 3.40 14.86 17.09
C ALA A 156 3.88 16.25 17.55
N VAL A 157 3.05 17.28 17.37
CA VAL A 157 3.34 18.63 17.92
C VAL A 157 3.32 18.61 19.46
N HIS A 158 2.42 17.83 20.05
CA HIS A 158 2.23 17.77 21.50
C HIS A 158 2.94 16.57 22.13
N PHE A 159 3.02 15.47 21.39
CA PHE A 159 3.54 14.18 21.86
C PHE A 159 4.60 13.62 20.89
N PRO A 160 5.93 13.88 21.15
CA PRO A 160 7.01 13.39 20.29
C PRO A 160 7.05 11.85 20.13
N ASP A 161 6.54 11.11 21.13
CA ASP A 161 6.51 9.64 21.12
C ASP A 161 5.58 9.06 20.05
N VAL A 162 4.70 9.85 19.47
CA VAL A 162 3.83 9.45 18.36
C VAL A 162 4.66 8.90 17.19
N GLU A 163 5.87 9.45 16.94
CA GLU A 163 6.76 8.90 15.90
C GLU A 163 7.16 7.44 16.17
N ARG A 164 7.33 7.05 17.41
CA ARG A 164 7.64 5.66 17.79
C ARG A 164 6.41 4.77 17.67
N MET A 165 5.23 5.29 18.03
CA MET A 165 3.97 4.55 17.94
C MET A 165 3.60 4.21 16.51
N THR A 166 4.00 5.01 15.50
CA THR A 166 3.71 4.71 14.09
C THR A 166 4.33 3.40 13.62
N SER A 167 5.48 2.99 14.18
CA SER A 167 6.10 1.72 13.83
C SER A 167 5.28 0.52 14.31
N LEU A 168 4.65 0.62 15.47
CA LEU A 168 3.73 -0.39 15.99
C LEU A 168 2.44 -0.42 15.17
N LEU A 169 1.91 0.76 14.84
CA LEU A 169 0.71 0.90 14.05
C LEU A 169 0.90 0.31 12.63
N ASN A 170 2.06 0.53 12.01
CA ASN A 170 2.39 -0.08 10.73
C ASN A 170 2.47 -1.60 10.76
N ARG A 171 3.05 -2.18 11.84
CA ARG A 171 3.05 -3.63 12.04
C ARG A 171 1.63 -4.17 12.23
N PHE A 172 0.81 -3.45 13.01
CA PHE A 172 -0.59 -3.79 13.18
C PHE A 172 -1.33 -3.84 11.84
N PHE A 173 -1.24 -2.78 11.03
CA PHE A 173 -1.87 -2.77 9.70
C PHE A 173 -1.34 -3.86 8.79
N PHE A 174 -0.04 -4.16 8.82
CA PHE A 174 0.54 -5.24 8.00
C PHE A 174 -0.10 -6.60 8.34
N TRP A 175 -0.20 -6.94 9.63
CA TRP A 175 -0.73 -8.24 10.06
C TRP A 175 -2.26 -8.31 10.00
N MET A 176 -2.94 -7.22 10.28
CA MET A 176 -4.41 -7.13 10.24
C MET A 176 -4.98 -7.00 8.83
N SER A 177 -4.15 -6.69 7.84
CA SER A 177 -4.58 -6.59 6.45
C SER A 177 -4.35 -7.91 5.71
N PRO A 178 -5.24 -8.31 4.83
CA PRO A 178 -5.14 -9.58 4.11
C PRO A 178 -4.08 -9.50 2.99
N VAL A 179 -2.84 -9.11 3.32
CA VAL A 179 -1.73 -9.02 2.36
C VAL A 179 -1.17 -10.40 2.04
N LEU A 180 -0.96 -11.22 3.08
CA LEU A 180 -0.36 -12.55 2.97
C LEU A 180 -1.38 -13.69 3.09
N TRP A 181 -2.57 -13.41 3.54
CA TRP A 181 -3.63 -14.40 3.77
C TRP A 181 -4.92 -14.01 3.07
N SER A 182 -5.80 -14.96 2.83
CA SER A 182 -7.13 -14.73 2.26
C SER A 182 -8.20 -14.85 3.33
N GLN A 183 -9.28 -14.09 3.20
CA GLN A 183 -10.45 -14.17 4.06
C GLN A 183 -11.02 -15.61 4.15
N ARG A 184 -10.89 -16.39 3.08
CA ARG A 184 -11.33 -17.81 3.02
C ARG A 184 -10.66 -18.72 4.04
N ASN A 185 -9.54 -18.26 4.64
CA ASN A 185 -8.79 -19.04 5.63
C ASN A 185 -9.31 -18.87 7.06
N PHE A 186 -10.32 -18.02 7.24
CA PHE A 186 -10.90 -17.74 8.55
C PHE A 186 -12.32 -18.30 8.67
N PRO A 187 -12.73 -18.69 9.89
CA PRO A 187 -14.12 -19.06 10.16
C PRO A 187 -15.07 -17.88 9.93
N ASP A 188 -16.30 -18.16 9.50
CA ASP A 188 -17.30 -17.15 9.13
C ASP A 188 -17.60 -16.14 10.25
N TRP A 189 -17.49 -16.56 11.51
CA TRP A 189 -17.74 -15.68 12.66
C TRP A 189 -16.68 -14.58 12.84
N ILE A 190 -15.45 -14.74 12.30
CA ILE A 190 -14.38 -13.73 12.34
C ILE A 190 -14.55 -12.70 11.21
N THR A 191 -15.12 -13.09 10.10
CA THR A 191 -15.26 -12.28 8.88
C THR A 191 -15.82 -10.88 9.14
N PRO A 192 -16.90 -10.65 9.91
CA PRO A 192 -17.41 -9.32 10.18
C PRO A 192 -16.38 -8.40 10.89
N TYR A 193 -15.52 -8.99 11.73
CA TYR A 193 -14.49 -8.23 12.45
C TYR A 193 -13.31 -7.81 11.56
N LEU A 194 -13.05 -8.53 10.47
CA LEU A 194 -12.02 -8.16 9.51
C LEU A 194 -12.37 -6.84 8.81
N TYR A 195 -13.66 -6.57 8.57
CA TYR A 195 -14.14 -5.33 7.98
C TYR A 195 -14.13 -4.11 8.91
N LEU A 196 -13.82 -4.29 10.20
CA LEU A 196 -13.50 -3.17 11.09
C LEU A 196 -12.20 -2.46 10.67
N ASN A 197 -11.32 -3.15 9.94
CA ASN A 197 -10.19 -2.53 9.30
C ASN A 197 -10.63 -1.89 7.97
N PRO A 198 -10.71 -0.55 7.85
CA PRO A 198 -11.18 0.11 6.63
C PRO A 198 -10.26 -0.16 5.43
N PHE A 199 -9.02 -0.52 5.69
CA PHE A 199 -8.05 -0.87 4.65
C PHE A 199 -8.34 -2.24 4.01
N HIS A 200 -9.04 -3.13 4.71
CA HIS A 200 -9.43 -4.45 4.18
C HIS A 200 -10.29 -4.31 2.92
N GLY A 201 -11.40 -3.59 3.01
CA GLY A 201 -12.29 -3.37 1.85
C GLY A 201 -11.62 -2.61 0.70
N ILE A 202 -10.71 -1.68 1.01
CA ILE A 202 -9.92 -0.98 -0.02
C ILE A 202 -9.05 -1.97 -0.79
N LEU A 203 -8.41 -2.93 -0.10
CA LEU A 203 -7.60 -3.98 -0.75
C LEU A 203 -8.43 -4.87 -1.66
N ASP A 204 -9.65 -5.20 -1.29
CA ASP A 204 -10.54 -6.02 -2.11
C ASP A 204 -10.86 -5.33 -3.44
N PHE A 205 -11.05 -4.01 -3.45
CA PHE A 205 -11.23 -3.25 -4.70
C PHE A 205 -9.98 -3.26 -5.59
N TYR A 206 -8.78 -3.17 -5.03
CA TYR A 206 -7.56 -3.33 -5.83
C TYR A 206 -7.43 -4.73 -6.41
N ARG A 207 -7.75 -5.75 -5.62
CA ARG A 207 -7.66 -7.15 -6.02
C ARG A 207 -8.70 -7.55 -7.04
N ALA A 208 -9.86 -6.91 -7.04
CA ALA A 208 -10.91 -7.17 -8.02
C ALA A 208 -10.42 -6.99 -9.47
N ALA A 209 -9.38 -6.17 -9.68
CA ALA A 209 -8.74 -6.00 -10.99
C ALA A 209 -8.12 -7.29 -11.53
N PHE A 210 -7.67 -8.20 -10.65
CA PHE A 210 -6.97 -9.44 -11.00
C PHE A 210 -7.72 -10.70 -10.53
N PHE A 211 -8.53 -10.57 -9.49
CA PHE A 211 -9.26 -11.64 -8.83
C PHE A 211 -10.73 -11.26 -8.68
N PRO A 212 -11.57 -11.45 -9.73
CA PRO A 212 -12.97 -11.02 -9.70
C PRO A 212 -13.79 -11.70 -8.59
N ASP A 213 -13.39 -12.92 -8.18
CA ASP A 213 -14.05 -13.67 -7.11
C ASP A 213 -13.93 -13.05 -5.72
N VAL A 214 -13.02 -12.06 -5.53
CA VAL A 214 -12.86 -11.39 -4.24
C VAL A 214 -14.15 -10.65 -3.85
N LEU A 215 -14.88 -10.12 -4.82
CA LEU A 215 -16.14 -9.39 -4.59
C LEU A 215 -17.33 -10.29 -4.31
N SER A 216 -17.24 -11.60 -4.56
CA SER A 216 -18.34 -12.53 -4.32
C SER A 216 -18.64 -12.77 -2.83
N HIS A 217 -17.83 -12.22 -1.95
CA HIS A 217 -17.97 -12.35 -0.48
C HIS A 217 -18.56 -11.10 0.19
N TRP A 218 -18.99 -10.10 -0.62
CA TRP A 218 -19.69 -8.90 -0.14
C TRP A 218 -21.18 -9.07 -0.07
#